data_dc5ed6e69a77f7a2485cfa3befe8356d
#
_entry.id   dc5ed6e69a77f7a2485cfa3befe8356d
#
_cell.length_a   1.000
_cell.length_b   1.000
_cell.length_c   1.000
_cell.angle_alpha   90.00
_cell.angle_beta   90.00
_cell.angle_gamma   90.00
#
_symmetry.space_group_name_H-M   'P 1'
#
loop_
_entity.id
_entity.type
_entity.pdbx_description
1 polymer ?
#
loop_
_entity_poly.entity_id
_entity_poly.type
_entity_poly.pdbx_seq_one_letter_code
_entity_poly.pdbx_strand_id
1 'polypeptide(L)'
;MSRSKPTEKDYYLPILDTLRSFGGTADLVEIRTSVRPFLRADTRYLEEPAGAKTKETRFDKDLNWAGKRLGDAGLIRKARTHWELTEEGRRNFFTAKTLTLLCDLAGKSAKSQKK
;
A
#
# COMPACT_ATOMS: atom_id res chain seq x y z
N MET A 1 -16.72 -5.45 -19.44
CA MET A 1 -16.58 -5.05 -18.05
C MET A 1 -15.62 -3.89 -17.95
N SER A 2 -16.07 -2.84 -17.33
CA SER A 2 -15.19 -1.70 -17.09
C SER A 2 -14.15 -2.09 -16.02
N ARG A 3 -12.92 -1.72 -16.29
CA ARG A 3 -11.85 -1.91 -15.31
C ARG A 3 -11.96 -0.81 -14.27
N SER A 4 -11.98 -1.19 -13.02
CA SER A 4 -12.01 -0.23 -11.94
C SER A 4 -10.67 0.50 -11.86
N LYS A 5 -10.71 1.77 -11.57
CA LYS A 5 -9.50 2.51 -11.20
C LYS A 5 -9.16 2.13 -9.77
N PRO A 6 -7.98 1.56 -9.50
CA PRO A 6 -7.63 1.18 -8.15
C PRO A 6 -7.46 2.41 -7.28
N THR A 7 -7.83 2.25 -6.02
CA THR A 7 -7.64 3.27 -5.01
C THR A 7 -6.63 2.76 -4.01
N GLU A 8 -6.20 3.61 -3.10
CA GLU A 8 -5.27 3.25 -2.03
C GLU A 8 -5.70 1.96 -1.31
N LYS A 9 -7.00 1.77 -1.11
CA LYS A 9 -7.54 0.61 -0.40
C LYS A 9 -7.23 -0.72 -1.09
N ASP A 10 -7.12 -0.71 -2.40
CA ASP A 10 -6.86 -1.92 -3.18
C ASP A 10 -5.43 -2.40 -3.04
N TYR A 11 -4.55 -1.58 -2.49
CA TYR A 11 -3.12 -1.88 -2.34
C TYR A 11 -2.80 -2.55 -1.00
N TYR A 12 -3.64 -2.40 0.01
CA TYR A 12 -3.31 -2.82 1.38
C TYR A 12 -3.01 -4.31 1.50
N LEU A 13 -3.93 -5.14 1.08
CA LEU A 13 -3.76 -6.59 1.20
C LEU A 13 -2.63 -7.11 0.31
N PRO A 14 -2.52 -6.69 -0.96
CA PRO A 14 -1.39 -7.10 -1.79
C PRO A 14 -0.03 -6.74 -1.20
N ILE A 15 0.10 -5.59 -0.56
CA ILE A 15 1.36 -5.20 0.08
C ILE A 15 1.70 -6.17 1.20
N LEU A 16 0.75 -6.46 2.09
CA LEU A 16 0.98 -7.38 3.20
C LEU A 16 1.29 -8.79 2.71
N ASP A 17 0.55 -9.28 1.71
CA ASP A 17 0.77 -10.61 1.15
C ASP A 17 2.15 -10.71 0.51
N THR A 18 2.57 -9.66 -0.19
CA THR A 18 3.91 -9.59 -0.78
C THR A 18 4.97 -9.69 0.30
N LEU A 19 4.86 -8.90 1.34
CA LEU A 19 5.84 -8.92 2.43
C LEU A 19 5.90 -10.29 3.10
N ARG A 20 4.77 -10.94 3.28
CA ARG A 20 4.73 -12.29 3.83
C ARG A 20 5.43 -13.29 2.93
N SER A 21 5.20 -13.22 1.63
CA SER A 21 5.82 -14.15 0.70
C SER A 21 7.32 -13.96 0.59
N PHE A 22 7.85 -12.79 0.93
CA PHE A 22 9.30 -12.54 0.98
C PHE A 22 9.90 -12.71 2.38
N GLY A 23 9.17 -13.37 3.28
CA GLY A 23 9.69 -13.63 4.63
C GLY A 23 9.55 -12.46 5.59
N GLY A 24 8.79 -11.44 5.23
CA GLY A 24 8.51 -10.30 6.09
C GLY A 24 9.22 -9.02 5.69
N THR A 25 10.12 -9.06 4.74
CA THR A 25 10.86 -7.89 4.24
C THR A 25 11.00 -7.98 2.73
N ALA A 26 10.77 -6.88 2.03
CA ALA A 26 10.95 -6.81 0.60
C ALA A 26 11.42 -5.41 0.20
N ASP A 27 12.24 -5.31 -0.84
CA ASP A 27 12.65 -4.01 -1.34
C ASP A 27 11.52 -3.41 -2.21
N LEU A 28 11.67 -2.14 -2.56
CA LEU A 28 10.63 -1.43 -3.31
C LEU A 28 10.40 -2.02 -4.70
N VAL A 29 11.44 -2.52 -5.35
CA VAL A 29 11.30 -3.15 -6.67
C VAL A 29 10.47 -4.43 -6.56
N GLU A 30 10.77 -5.26 -5.56
CA GLU A 30 10.01 -6.49 -5.31
C GLU A 30 8.56 -6.19 -4.99
N ILE A 31 8.30 -5.17 -4.17
CA ILE A 31 6.95 -4.79 -3.80
C ILE A 31 6.17 -4.31 -5.03
N ARG A 32 6.75 -3.43 -5.83
CA ARG A 32 6.12 -2.93 -7.04
C ARG A 32 5.78 -4.05 -8.01
N THR A 33 6.74 -4.92 -8.25
CA THR A 33 6.57 -6.04 -9.18
C THR A 33 5.50 -7.01 -8.71
N SER A 34 5.45 -7.29 -7.41
CA SER A 34 4.52 -8.27 -6.86
C SER A 34 3.10 -7.73 -6.65
N VAL A 35 2.97 -6.46 -6.29
CA VAL A 35 1.65 -5.84 -6.05
C VAL A 35 0.90 -5.58 -7.35
N ARG A 36 1.61 -5.15 -8.39
CA ARG A 36 0.99 -4.75 -9.65
C ARG A 36 0.02 -5.78 -10.25
N PRO A 37 0.36 -7.08 -10.31
CA PRO A 37 -0.56 -8.08 -10.87
C PRO A 37 -1.86 -8.26 -10.09
N PHE A 38 -1.90 -7.88 -8.82
CA PHE A 38 -3.12 -7.97 -8.02
C PHE A 38 -4.11 -6.86 -8.33
N LEU A 39 -3.65 -5.81 -9.01
CA LEU A 39 -4.50 -4.69 -9.36
C LEU A 39 -5.13 -4.96 -10.70
N ARG A 40 -6.45 -5.02 -10.76
CA ARG A 40 -7.18 -5.24 -12.00
C ARG A 40 -7.44 -3.91 -12.69
N ALA A 41 -6.36 -3.25 -13.07
CA ALA A 41 -6.43 -1.93 -13.66
C ALA A 41 -5.75 -1.90 -15.03
N ASP A 42 -6.14 -0.94 -15.84
CA ASP A 42 -5.47 -0.69 -17.09
C ASP A 42 -4.03 -0.25 -16.82
N THR A 43 -3.08 -0.88 -17.50
CA THR A 43 -1.67 -0.54 -17.39
C THR A 43 -1.43 0.94 -17.69
N ARG A 44 -2.15 1.49 -18.67
CA ARG A 44 -2.04 2.91 -19.03
C ARG A 44 -2.40 3.81 -17.85
N TYR A 45 -3.47 3.47 -17.16
CA TYR A 45 -3.90 4.23 -15.98
C TYR A 45 -2.82 4.23 -14.89
N LEU A 46 -2.25 3.05 -14.62
CA LEU A 46 -1.21 2.91 -13.59
C LEU A 46 0.06 3.69 -13.92
N GLU A 47 0.37 3.80 -15.20
CA GLU A 47 1.58 4.48 -15.66
C GLU A 47 1.40 5.97 -15.93
N GLU A 48 0.18 6.50 -15.84
CA GLU A 48 -0.04 7.92 -16.00
C GLU A 48 0.64 8.71 -14.88
N PRO A 49 1.16 9.90 -15.19
CA PRO A 49 1.71 10.76 -14.14
C PRO A 49 0.67 11.08 -13.07
N ALA A 50 1.08 11.08 -11.83
CA ALA A 50 0.21 11.39 -10.69
C ALA A 50 -0.18 12.88 -10.66
N GLY A 51 0.60 13.72 -11.31
CA GLY A 51 0.33 15.15 -11.40
C GLY A 51 1.06 15.76 -12.58
N ALA A 52 0.76 17.02 -12.88
CA ALA A 52 1.28 17.71 -14.05
C ALA A 52 2.80 17.92 -14.05
N LYS A 53 3.40 17.98 -12.87
CA LYS A 53 4.83 18.31 -12.75
C LYS A 53 5.65 17.22 -12.08
N THR A 54 5.14 16.00 -12.02
CA THR A 54 5.83 14.91 -11.36
C THR A 54 6.07 13.77 -12.36
N LYS A 55 7.19 13.06 -12.16
CA LYS A 55 7.48 11.82 -12.87
C LYS A 55 6.89 10.61 -12.16
N GLU A 56 6.39 10.78 -10.95
CA GLU A 56 5.77 9.72 -10.19
C GLU A 56 4.48 9.26 -10.87
N THR A 57 4.34 7.95 -11.07
CA THR A 57 3.12 7.39 -11.68
C THR A 57 2.01 7.28 -10.64
N ARG A 58 0.77 7.12 -11.12
CA ARG A 58 -0.36 6.87 -10.23
C ARG A 58 -0.14 5.63 -9.39
N PHE A 59 0.42 4.58 -9.99
CA PHE A 59 0.75 3.36 -9.28
C PHE A 59 1.70 3.65 -8.11
N ASP A 60 2.80 4.33 -8.36
CA ASP A 60 3.80 4.63 -7.32
C ASP A 60 3.23 5.52 -6.22
N LYS A 61 2.45 6.52 -6.60
CA LYS A 61 1.82 7.43 -5.64
C LYS A 61 0.87 6.66 -4.72
N ASP A 62 -0.02 5.87 -5.29
CA ASP A 62 -1.00 5.11 -4.52
C ASP A 62 -0.33 4.05 -3.65
N LEU A 63 0.70 3.40 -4.18
CA LEU A 63 1.48 2.42 -3.44
C LEU A 63 2.13 3.07 -2.21
N ASN A 64 2.75 4.23 -2.39
CA ASN A 64 3.41 4.95 -1.30
C ASN A 64 2.41 5.41 -0.23
N TRP A 65 1.25 5.90 -0.65
CA TRP A 65 0.21 6.30 0.29
C TRP A 65 -0.35 5.11 1.06
N ALA A 66 -0.58 3.99 0.37
CA ALA A 66 -1.05 2.77 1.02
C ALA A 66 -0.03 2.29 2.04
N GLY A 67 1.26 2.31 1.69
CA GLY A 67 2.33 1.97 2.61
C GLY A 67 2.36 2.88 3.83
N LYS A 68 2.15 4.17 3.64
CA LYS A 68 2.07 5.11 4.74
C LYS A 68 0.92 4.77 5.69
N ARG A 69 -0.26 4.48 5.14
CA ARG A 69 -1.42 4.11 5.95
C ARG A 69 -1.19 2.82 6.73
N LEU A 70 -0.60 1.82 6.08
CA LEU A 70 -0.26 0.58 6.75
C LEU A 70 0.76 0.80 7.87
N GLY A 71 1.72 1.69 7.64
CA GLY A 71 2.68 2.10 8.66
C GLY A 71 2.02 2.80 9.83
N ASP A 72 1.09 3.72 9.55
CA ASP A 72 0.32 4.43 10.58
C ASP A 72 -0.53 3.47 11.40
N ALA A 73 -1.02 2.40 10.78
CA ALA A 73 -1.78 1.35 11.47
C ALA A 73 -0.89 0.38 12.24
N GLY A 74 0.42 0.52 12.15
CA GLY A 74 1.36 -0.33 12.88
C GLY A 74 1.62 -1.69 12.27
N LEU A 75 1.25 -1.90 11.01
CA LEU A 75 1.35 -3.21 10.35
C LEU A 75 2.65 -3.40 9.59
N ILE A 76 3.23 -2.32 9.10
CA ILE A 76 4.52 -2.36 8.41
C ILE A 76 5.43 -1.25 8.92
N ARG A 77 6.71 -1.40 8.63
CA ARG A 77 7.71 -0.36 8.86
C ARG A 77 8.34 -0.01 7.52
N LYS A 78 8.24 1.26 7.13
CA LYS A 78 8.80 1.74 5.87
C LYS A 78 10.21 2.25 6.09
N ALA A 79 11.18 1.63 5.46
CA ALA A 79 12.52 2.16 5.37
C ALA A 79 12.71 2.77 3.98
N ARG A 80 13.86 3.40 3.75
CA ARG A 80 14.13 4.11 2.49
C ARG A 80 14.10 3.20 1.27
N THR A 81 14.63 1.99 1.39
CA THR A 81 14.81 1.08 0.25
C THR A 81 13.99 -0.19 0.36
N HIS A 82 13.40 -0.46 1.52
CA HIS A 82 12.64 -1.69 1.75
C HIS A 82 11.54 -1.43 2.78
N TRP A 83 10.53 -2.29 2.77
CA TRP A 83 9.47 -2.29 3.76
C TRP A 83 9.47 -3.63 4.47
N GLU A 84 9.09 -3.65 5.74
CA GLU A 84 9.02 -4.89 6.51
C GLU A 84 7.74 -4.97 7.31
N LEU A 85 7.30 -6.20 7.56
CA LEU A 85 6.16 -6.43 8.45
C LEU A 85 6.58 -6.22 9.89
N THR A 86 5.72 -5.54 10.64
CA THR A 86 5.87 -5.47 12.09
C THR A 86 5.39 -6.79 12.68
N GLU A 87 5.59 -7.00 13.97
CA GLU A 87 5.05 -8.15 14.67
C GLU A 87 3.53 -8.22 14.54
N GLU A 88 2.85 -7.08 14.65
CA GLU A 88 1.40 -7.01 14.45
C GLU A 88 1.01 -7.45 13.05
N GLY A 89 1.74 -7.00 12.04
CA GLY A 89 1.49 -7.39 10.65
C GLY A 89 1.75 -8.86 10.39
N ARG A 90 2.70 -9.49 11.12
CA ARG A 90 3.01 -10.91 10.99
C ARG A 90 2.02 -11.80 11.71
N ARG A 91 1.56 -11.35 12.89
CA ARG A 91 0.76 -12.15 13.80
C ARG A 91 -0.67 -12.36 13.31
N ASN A 92 -1.21 -11.40 12.58
CA ASN A 92 -2.62 -11.38 12.23
C ASN A 92 -2.83 -11.61 10.74
N PHE A 93 -3.94 -12.29 10.41
CA PHE A 93 -4.42 -12.37 9.05
C PHE A 93 -5.53 -11.35 8.88
N PHE A 94 -5.43 -10.57 7.81
CA PHE A 94 -6.36 -9.48 7.57
C PHE A 94 -7.13 -9.72 6.29
N THR A 95 -8.41 -9.32 6.30
CA THR A 95 -9.18 -9.20 5.07
C THR A 95 -9.01 -7.77 4.55
N ALA A 96 -9.32 -7.55 3.28
CA ALA A 96 -9.26 -6.20 2.71
C ALA A 96 -10.17 -5.24 3.48
N LYS A 97 -11.34 -5.69 3.92
CA LYS A 97 -12.29 -4.89 4.70
C LYS A 97 -11.69 -4.47 6.04
N THR A 98 -11.07 -5.42 6.76
CA THR A 98 -10.45 -5.13 8.05
C THR A 98 -9.30 -4.14 7.90
N LEU A 99 -8.47 -4.32 6.88
CA LEU A 99 -7.36 -3.41 6.60
C LEU A 99 -7.85 -2.00 6.30
N THR A 100 -8.91 -1.88 5.53
CA THR A 100 -9.51 -0.58 5.22
C THR A 100 -9.94 0.13 6.50
N LEU A 101 -10.61 -0.58 7.40
CA LEU A 101 -11.06 0.00 8.67
C LEU A 101 -9.88 0.44 9.55
N LEU A 102 -8.87 -0.41 9.67
CA LEU A 102 -7.69 -0.09 10.49
C LEU A 102 -6.94 1.13 9.95
N CYS A 103 -6.75 1.19 8.65
CA CYS A 103 -6.04 2.29 8.04
C CYS A 103 -6.84 3.60 8.11
N ASP A 104 -8.16 3.54 7.98
CA ASP A 104 -9.01 4.71 8.13
C ASP A 104 -8.94 5.26 9.55
N LEU A 105 -9.00 4.39 10.55
CA LEU A 105 -8.87 4.79 11.95
C LEU A 105 -7.51 5.41 12.24
N ALA A 106 -6.45 4.82 11.74
CA ALA A 106 -5.11 5.35 11.91
C ALA A 106 -4.97 6.74 11.25
N GLY A 107 -5.55 6.92 10.07
CA GLY A 107 -5.55 8.20 9.39
C GLY A 107 -6.29 9.28 10.17
N LYS A 108 -7.41 8.95 10.77
CA LYS A 108 -8.17 9.89 11.60
C LYS A 108 -7.39 10.29 12.86
N SER A 109 -6.76 9.33 13.52
CA SER A 109 -5.91 9.61 14.69
C SER A 109 -4.77 10.54 14.33
N ALA A 110 -4.10 10.29 13.21
CA ALA A 110 -3.00 11.12 12.75
C ALA A 110 -3.45 12.56 12.49
N LYS A 111 -4.62 12.74 11.88
CA LYS A 111 -5.19 14.08 11.64
C LYS A 111 -5.53 14.79 12.95
N SER A 112 -6.05 14.07 13.93
CA SER A 112 -6.39 14.64 15.22
C SER A 112 -5.17 15.13 15.99
N GLN A 113 -4.03 14.50 15.77
CA GLN A 113 -2.78 14.86 16.45
C GLN A 113 -2.07 16.06 15.82
N LYS A 114 -2.52 16.51 14.67
CA LYS A 114 -1.88 17.62 13.93
C LYS A 114 -2.42 18.99 14.27
N LYS A 115 -3.00 19.17 15.37
CA LYS A 115 -3.45 20.52 15.78
C LYS A 115 -2.29 21.35 16.27
#